data_480e51616cc9385227b7f8c8064aeea2
#
_entry.id   480e51616cc9385227b7f8c8064aeea2
#
_cell.length_a   1.000
_cell.length_b   1.000
_cell.length_c   1.000
_cell.angle_alpha   90.00
_cell.angle_beta   90.00
_cell.angle_gamma   90.00
#
_symmetry.space_group_name_H-M   'P 1'
#
loop_
_entity.id
_entity.type
_entity.pdbx_description
1 polymer ?
#
loop_
_entity_poly.entity_id
_entity_poly.type
_entity_poly.pdbx_seq_one_letter_code
_entity_poly.pdbx_strand_id
1 'polypeptide(L)'
;MAAFVAAAQAGVPGMAWAHPQPAASRTSVWAGEQSNTTITLDGTALFKLFRRIEPGPNLDADVLAALDGTDAATPSLFGRLTAEWPAGVVTDLGIVIERVRDATDGWVLATDACAHARAFPAEARALGEALARV
;
A
#
# COMPACT_ATOMS: atom_id res chain seq x y z
N MET A 1 7.01 9.81 14.66
CA MET A 1 6.18 8.96 13.80
C MET A 1 4.69 9.22 14.03
N ALA A 2 4.14 9.01 15.23
CA ALA A 2 2.72 9.28 15.54
C ALA A 2 2.27 10.71 15.21
N ALA A 3 3.11 11.72 15.48
CA ALA A 3 2.81 13.12 15.15
C ALA A 3 2.65 13.36 13.64
N PHE A 4 3.43 12.68 12.79
CA PHE A 4 3.31 12.80 11.34
C PHE A 4 2.01 12.18 10.82
N VAL A 5 1.63 11.02 11.35
CA VAL A 5 0.37 10.35 10.99
C VAL A 5 -0.83 11.18 11.49
N ALA A 6 -0.77 11.72 12.70
CA ALA A 6 -1.81 12.61 13.23
C ALA A 6 -1.95 13.89 12.38
N ALA A 7 -0.84 14.46 11.91
CA ALA A 7 -0.85 15.60 10.99
C ALA A 7 -1.49 15.23 9.64
N ALA A 8 -1.17 14.06 9.09
CA ALA A 8 -1.80 13.58 7.86
C ALA A 8 -3.32 13.39 8.01
N GLN A 9 -3.80 12.95 9.18
CA GLN A 9 -5.23 12.85 9.48
C GLN A 9 -5.90 14.22 9.67
N ALA A 10 -5.17 15.22 10.13
CA ALA A 10 -5.69 16.58 10.33
C ALA A 10 -5.82 17.40 9.02
N GLY A 11 -5.61 16.79 7.85
CA GLY A 11 -5.74 17.47 6.56
C GLY A 11 -4.57 18.40 6.25
N VAL A 12 -3.36 17.99 6.59
CA VAL A 12 -2.13 18.73 6.22
C VAL A 12 -2.08 18.96 4.71
N PRO A 13 -1.67 20.12 4.22
CA PRO A 13 -1.48 20.40 2.81
C PRO A 13 -0.66 19.29 2.14
N GLY A 14 -1.15 18.80 1.01
CA GLY A 14 -0.54 17.69 0.27
C GLY A 14 -1.13 16.31 0.54
N MET A 15 -2.05 16.15 1.51
CA MET A 15 -2.77 14.89 1.73
C MET A 15 -4.13 14.91 1.05
N ALA A 16 -4.33 14.05 0.06
CA ALA A 16 -5.61 13.85 -0.62
C ALA A 16 -6.20 12.49 -0.23
N TRP A 17 -7.47 12.47 0.17
CA TRP A 17 -8.20 11.26 0.58
C TRP A 17 -9.23 10.86 -0.47
N ALA A 18 -9.18 9.60 -0.92
CA ALA A 18 -10.17 9.00 -1.81
C ALA A 18 -11.30 8.32 -1.02
N HIS A 19 -11.00 7.84 0.17
CA HIS A 19 -11.92 7.19 1.11
C HIS A 19 -11.85 7.85 2.50
N PRO A 20 -12.78 7.53 3.42
CA PRO A 20 -12.70 7.99 4.80
C PRO A 20 -11.34 7.65 5.41
N GLN A 21 -10.78 8.62 6.12
CA GLN A 21 -9.46 8.49 6.74
C GLN A 21 -9.44 7.32 7.73
N PRO A 22 -8.48 6.40 7.63
CA PRO A 22 -8.35 5.34 8.62
C PRO A 22 -7.94 5.91 9.98
N ALA A 23 -8.40 5.27 11.06
CA ALA A 23 -7.93 5.59 12.40
C ALA A 23 -6.42 5.32 12.51
N ALA A 24 -5.72 6.11 13.32
CA ALA A 24 -4.29 5.97 13.57
C ALA A 24 -3.92 6.20 15.04
N SER A 25 -4.75 5.68 15.95
CA SER A 25 -4.52 5.75 17.40
C SER A 25 -3.29 4.93 17.81
N ARG A 26 -3.04 3.84 17.12
CA ARG A 26 -1.86 2.98 17.27
C ARG A 26 -1.13 2.85 15.96
N THR A 27 0.16 3.15 15.98
CA THR A 27 1.01 3.05 14.80
C THR A 27 2.26 2.25 15.12
N SER A 28 2.72 1.46 14.16
CA SER A 28 4.01 0.79 14.25
C SER A 28 4.69 0.75 12.89
N VAL A 29 6.01 0.79 12.89
CA VAL A 29 6.77 0.59 11.66
C VAL A 29 6.80 -0.89 11.34
N TRP A 30 6.52 -1.23 10.10
CA TRP A 30 6.66 -2.61 9.61
C TRP A 30 8.13 -2.99 9.56
N ALA A 31 8.49 -4.12 10.18
CA ALA A 31 9.87 -4.55 10.35
C ALA A 31 10.43 -5.39 9.19
N GLY A 32 9.63 -5.67 8.15
CA GLY A 32 10.07 -6.45 6.98
C GLY A 32 11.02 -5.66 6.07
N GLU A 33 11.80 -6.37 5.25
CA GLU A 33 12.63 -5.76 4.21
C GLU A 33 11.72 -5.20 3.10
N GLN A 34 11.84 -3.91 2.82
CA GLN A 34 10.98 -3.21 1.88
C GLN A 34 11.70 -2.06 1.18
N SER A 35 11.29 -1.78 -0.05
CA SER A 35 11.74 -0.61 -0.82
C SER A 35 11.24 0.73 -0.23
N ASN A 36 10.17 0.70 0.58
CA ASN A 36 9.51 1.85 1.20
C ASN A 36 9.53 1.76 2.72
N THR A 37 9.27 2.86 3.42
CA THR A 37 8.99 2.83 4.86
C THR A 37 7.48 2.63 5.05
N THR A 38 7.08 1.49 5.61
CA THR A 38 5.67 1.17 5.85
C THR A 38 5.32 1.30 7.32
N ILE A 39 4.21 1.99 7.58
CA ILE A 39 3.65 2.22 8.91
C ILE A 39 2.26 1.61 8.95
N THR A 40 2.00 0.75 9.93
CA THR A 40 0.66 0.23 10.19
C THR A 40 -0.17 1.25 10.96
N LEU A 41 -1.44 1.42 10.57
CA LEU A 41 -2.41 2.31 11.22
C LEU A 41 -3.53 1.46 11.79
N ASP A 42 -3.60 1.33 13.13
CA ASP A 42 -4.58 0.54 13.90
C ASP A 42 -4.83 -0.89 13.37
N GLY A 43 -3.87 -1.44 12.62
CA GLY A 43 -3.98 -2.76 12.02
C GLY A 43 -4.95 -2.87 10.84
N THR A 44 -5.51 -1.75 10.36
CA THR A 44 -6.51 -1.70 9.27
C THR A 44 -5.99 -1.07 7.99
N ALA A 45 -4.97 -0.22 8.10
CA ALA A 45 -4.35 0.44 6.95
C ALA A 45 -2.83 0.42 7.04
N LEU A 46 -2.20 0.65 5.90
CA LEU A 46 -0.76 0.80 5.74
C LEU A 46 -0.46 2.16 5.11
N PHE A 47 0.39 2.95 5.76
CA PHE A 47 0.97 4.13 5.16
C PHE A 47 2.36 3.78 4.62
N LYS A 48 2.51 3.81 3.30
CA LYS A 48 3.78 3.59 2.59
C LYS A 48 4.40 4.93 2.24
N LEU A 49 5.52 5.26 2.86
CA LEU A 49 6.32 6.44 2.53
C LEU A 49 7.43 6.03 1.56
N PHE A 50 7.46 6.64 0.39
CA PHE A 50 8.44 6.31 -0.64
C PHE A 50 9.83 6.81 -0.23
N ARG A 51 10.83 5.92 -0.28
CA ARG A 51 12.23 6.28 0.00
C ARG A 51 12.96 6.78 -1.24
N ARG A 52 12.50 6.36 -2.41
CA ARG A 52 12.94 6.87 -3.71
C ARG A 52 11.77 7.61 -4.32
N ILE A 53 11.97 8.88 -4.60
CA ILE A 53 10.95 9.77 -5.15
C ILE A 53 11.38 10.15 -6.55
N GLU A 54 10.48 9.99 -7.51
CA GLU A 54 10.60 10.49 -8.87
C GLU A 54 9.54 11.56 -9.10
N PRO A 55 9.85 12.64 -9.86
CA PRO A 55 8.88 13.69 -10.15
C PRO A 55 7.62 13.14 -10.82
N GLY A 56 6.46 13.55 -10.34
CA GLY A 56 5.16 13.14 -10.89
C GLY A 56 4.44 12.07 -10.10
N PRO A 57 3.35 11.49 -10.68
CA PRO A 57 2.56 10.45 -10.06
C PRO A 57 3.35 9.15 -9.90
N ASN A 58 3.10 8.44 -8.80
CA ASN A 58 3.68 7.12 -8.59
C ASN A 58 2.80 6.04 -9.24
N LEU A 59 3.42 5.10 -9.97
CA LEU A 59 2.70 4.06 -10.71
C LEU A 59 1.83 3.19 -9.80
N ASP A 60 2.31 2.79 -8.62
CA ASP A 60 1.52 1.97 -7.69
C ASP A 60 0.24 2.72 -7.26
N ALA A 61 0.36 4.04 -7.03
CA ALA A 61 -0.78 4.86 -6.66
C ALA A 61 -1.80 4.99 -7.80
N ASP A 62 -1.33 5.14 -9.04
CA ASP A 62 -2.21 5.27 -10.21
C ASP A 62 -2.92 3.95 -10.52
N VAL A 63 -2.21 2.82 -10.45
CA VAL A 63 -2.80 1.49 -10.65
C VAL A 63 -3.86 1.20 -9.59
N LEU A 64 -3.56 1.43 -8.31
CA LEU A 64 -4.54 1.23 -7.24
C LEU A 64 -5.77 2.15 -7.39
N ALA A 65 -5.56 3.41 -7.80
CA ALA A 65 -6.67 4.33 -8.06
C ALA A 65 -7.54 3.87 -9.25
N ALA A 66 -6.94 3.33 -10.30
CA ALA A 66 -7.67 2.84 -11.47
C ALA A 66 -8.46 1.55 -11.17
N LEU A 67 -7.98 0.72 -10.26
CA LEU A 67 -8.63 -0.53 -9.86
C LEU A 67 -9.62 -0.36 -8.70
N ASP A 68 -9.64 0.80 -8.05
CA ASP A 68 -10.51 1.05 -6.91
C ASP A 68 -11.99 1.02 -7.34
N GLY A 69 -12.81 0.28 -6.57
CA GLY A 69 -14.23 0.06 -6.90
C GLY A 69 -14.50 -0.93 -8.03
N THR A 70 -13.47 -1.58 -8.59
CA THR A 70 -13.64 -2.70 -9.53
C THR A 70 -13.74 -4.03 -8.76
N ASP A 71 -13.89 -5.15 -9.48
CA ASP A 71 -13.86 -6.51 -8.89
C ASP A 71 -12.42 -7.08 -8.78
N ALA A 72 -11.41 -6.28 -9.07
CA ALA A 72 -10.01 -6.65 -8.88
C ALA A 72 -9.70 -6.89 -7.40
N ALA A 73 -8.99 -7.97 -7.11
CA ALA A 73 -8.59 -8.32 -5.74
C ALA A 73 -7.37 -7.50 -5.29
N THR A 74 -7.51 -6.18 -5.23
CA THR A 74 -6.47 -5.24 -4.82
C THR A 74 -6.86 -4.49 -3.55
N PRO A 75 -5.89 -4.07 -2.72
CA PRO A 75 -6.17 -3.19 -1.59
C PRO A 75 -6.77 -1.86 -2.05
N SER A 76 -7.75 -1.33 -1.33
CA SER A 76 -8.29 0.01 -1.59
C SER A 76 -7.23 1.08 -1.33
N LEU A 77 -7.19 2.10 -2.19
CA LEU A 77 -6.36 3.28 -2.02
C LEU A 77 -7.11 4.30 -1.16
N PHE A 78 -6.73 4.47 0.11
CA PHE A 78 -7.38 5.43 0.99
C PHE A 78 -6.95 6.88 0.73
N GLY A 79 -5.69 7.10 0.37
CA GLY A 79 -5.20 8.45 0.11
C GLY A 79 -3.77 8.50 -0.42
N ARG A 80 -3.40 9.69 -0.90
CA ARG A 80 -2.07 10.00 -1.46
C ARG A 80 -1.46 11.17 -0.70
N LEU A 81 -0.21 11.06 -0.30
CA LEU A 81 0.60 12.17 0.18
C LEU A 81 1.37 12.73 -1.00
N THR A 82 1.12 13.98 -1.32
CA THR A 82 1.75 14.66 -2.47
C THR A 82 2.46 15.93 -2.05
N ALA A 83 3.43 16.37 -2.85
CA ALA A 83 4.01 17.69 -2.77
C ALA A 83 4.29 18.22 -4.17
N GLU A 84 4.35 19.53 -4.30
CA GLU A 84 4.85 20.15 -5.53
C GLU A 84 6.38 20.10 -5.52
N TRP A 85 6.92 19.18 -6.32
CA TRP A 85 8.37 19.00 -6.47
C TRP A 85 8.71 18.17 -7.73
N PRO A 86 9.64 18.65 -8.61
CA PRO A 86 10.12 20.05 -8.67
C PRO A 86 8.98 21.04 -8.94
N ALA A 87 9.25 22.34 -8.87
CA ALA A 87 8.24 23.39 -9.01
C ALA A 87 7.32 23.17 -10.21
N GLY A 88 5.99 23.24 -9.98
CA GLY A 88 4.96 22.98 -10.99
C GLY A 88 4.62 21.50 -11.21
N VAL A 89 5.29 20.56 -10.53
CA VAL A 89 5.01 19.12 -10.66
C VAL A 89 4.46 18.57 -9.35
N VAL A 90 3.22 18.07 -9.36
CA VAL A 90 2.65 17.34 -8.21
C VAL A 90 3.26 15.93 -8.19
N THR A 91 3.99 15.64 -7.13
CA THR A 91 4.76 14.40 -6.96
C THR A 91 4.24 13.60 -5.77
N ASP A 92 4.07 12.30 -5.93
CA ASP A 92 3.69 11.40 -4.84
C ASP A 92 4.88 11.12 -3.92
N LEU A 93 4.68 11.34 -2.63
CA LEU A 93 5.63 11.04 -1.56
C LEU A 93 5.27 9.77 -0.80
N GLY A 94 4.01 9.35 -0.89
CA GLY A 94 3.53 8.16 -0.20
C GLY A 94 2.04 7.92 -0.43
N ILE A 95 1.58 6.74 -0.03
CA ILE A 95 0.18 6.32 -0.15
C ILE A 95 -0.32 5.69 1.14
N VAL A 96 -1.61 5.82 1.38
CA VAL A 96 -2.32 5.08 2.42
C VAL A 96 -3.24 4.09 1.75
N ILE A 97 -3.05 2.81 2.05
CA ILE A 97 -3.81 1.71 1.46
C ILE A 97 -4.45 0.83 2.54
N GLU A 98 -5.45 0.09 2.15
CA GLU A 98 -6.03 -0.95 2.98
C GLU A 98 -4.97 -1.99 3.38
N ARG A 99 -5.03 -2.44 4.63
CA ARG A 99 -4.29 -3.62 5.07
C ARG A 99 -5.14 -4.86 4.89
N VAL A 100 -4.74 -5.74 3.97
CA VAL A 100 -5.36 -7.06 3.83
C VAL A 100 -5.11 -7.85 5.12
N ARG A 101 -6.19 -8.23 5.82
CA ARG A 101 -6.10 -8.98 7.09
C ARG A 101 -5.83 -10.44 6.81
N ASP A 102 -5.19 -11.10 7.76
CA ASP A 102 -4.93 -12.55 7.75
C ASP A 102 -4.24 -13.05 6.47
N ALA A 103 -3.56 -12.13 5.78
CA ALA A 103 -2.80 -12.45 4.58
C ALA A 103 -1.43 -13.02 4.95
N THR A 104 -1.02 -14.04 4.23
CA THR A 104 0.35 -14.55 4.26
C THR A 104 1.05 -14.10 2.98
N ASP A 105 2.30 -13.66 3.10
CA ASP A 105 3.11 -13.26 1.97
C ASP A 105 3.26 -14.42 0.97
N GLY A 106 2.86 -14.21 -0.28
CA GLY A 106 2.89 -15.22 -1.33
C GLY A 106 4.30 -15.71 -1.65
N TRP A 107 5.32 -14.84 -1.52
CA TRP A 107 6.71 -15.21 -1.67
C TRP A 107 7.17 -16.19 -0.57
N VAL A 108 6.78 -15.92 0.67
CA VAL A 108 7.06 -16.81 1.80
C VAL A 108 6.41 -18.17 1.60
N LEU A 109 5.14 -18.21 1.17
CA LEU A 109 4.43 -19.47 0.87
C LEU A 109 5.12 -20.26 -0.25
N ALA A 110 5.48 -19.58 -1.33
CA ALA A 110 6.12 -20.22 -2.48
C ALA A 110 7.51 -20.78 -2.13
N THR A 111 8.33 -19.98 -1.46
CA THR A 111 9.69 -20.42 -1.07
C THR A 111 9.67 -21.55 -0.05
N ASP A 112 8.73 -21.53 0.91
CA ASP A 112 8.54 -22.63 1.85
C ASP A 112 8.07 -23.91 1.14
N ALA A 113 7.14 -23.81 0.18
CA ALA A 113 6.72 -24.94 -0.63
C ALA A 113 7.90 -25.56 -1.42
N CYS A 114 8.74 -24.70 -2.04
CA CYS A 114 9.96 -25.15 -2.73
C CYS A 114 10.94 -25.83 -1.79
N ALA A 115 11.21 -25.25 -0.62
CA ALA A 115 12.16 -25.81 0.35
C ALA A 115 11.75 -27.20 0.86
N HIS A 116 10.45 -27.48 0.89
CA HIS A 116 9.90 -28.75 1.34
C HIS A 116 9.42 -29.66 0.21
N ALA A 117 9.76 -29.37 -1.05
CA ALA A 117 9.33 -30.10 -2.24
C ALA A 117 7.79 -30.32 -2.29
N ARG A 118 7.00 -29.34 -1.80
CA ARG A 118 5.53 -29.37 -1.83
C ARG A 118 5.01 -28.74 -3.12
N ALA A 119 3.92 -29.30 -3.65
CA ALA A 119 3.24 -28.71 -4.80
C ALA A 119 2.54 -27.40 -4.38
N PHE A 120 2.45 -26.44 -5.32
CA PHE A 120 1.88 -25.10 -5.13
C PHE A 120 0.80 -24.73 -6.19
N PRO A 121 -0.02 -25.71 -6.67
CA PRO A 121 -0.94 -25.45 -7.78
C PRO A 121 -2.18 -24.65 -7.38
N ALA A 122 -2.67 -24.79 -6.16
CA ALA A 122 -3.88 -24.08 -5.70
C ALA A 122 -3.62 -22.59 -5.57
N GLU A 123 -2.52 -22.23 -4.95
CA GLU A 123 -2.09 -20.85 -4.73
C GLU A 123 -1.72 -20.17 -6.06
N ALA A 124 -1.01 -20.88 -6.95
CA ALA A 124 -0.68 -20.39 -8.28
C ALA A 124 -1.94 -20.14 -9.13
N ARG A 125 -2.94 -21.02 -9.04
CA ARG A 125 -4.25 -20.83 -9.69
C ARG A 125 -4.96 -19.61 -9.14
N ALA A 126 -5.06 -19.48 -7.80
CA ALA A 126 -5.70 -18.33 -7.15
C ALA A 126 -5.06 -17.01 -7.56
N LEU A 127 -3.72 -16.96 -7.66
CA LEU A 127 -3.00 -15.80 -8.16
C LEU A 127 -3.35 -15.50 -9.62
N GLY A 128 -3.40 -16.52 -10.49
CA GLY A 128 -3.79 -16.37 -11.89
C GLY A 128 -5.21 -15.85 -12.05
N GLU A 129 -6.16 -16.35 -11.26
CA GLU A 129 -7.55 -15.89 -11.24
C GLU A 129 -7.67 -14.45 -10.73
N ALA A 130 -6.86 -14.05 -9.75
CA ALA A 130 -6.82 -12.66 -9.27
C ALA A 130 -6.26 -11.71 -10.34
N LEU A 131 -5.16 -12.10 -11.00
CA LEU A 131 -4.55 -11.32 -12.09
C LEU A 131 -5.48 -11.18 -13.32
N ALA A 132 -6.31 -12.19 -13.60
CA ALA A 132 -7.24 -12.14 -14.73
C ALA A 132 -8.39 -11.13 -14.53
N ARG A 133 -8.53 -10.52 -13.35
CA ARG A 133 -9.52 -9.48 -13.03
C ARG A 133 -8.93 -8.08 -13.09
N VAL A 134 -7.65 -7.94 -13.32
CA VAL A 134 -6.94 -6.68 -13.51
C VAL A 134 -6.89 -6.33 -15.00
#